data_5954e1626b81823eb2da7c8fa9d0f9c2
#
_entry.id   5954e1626b81823eb2da7c8fa9d0f9c2
#
_cell.length_a   1.000
_cell.length_b   1.000
_cell.length_c   1.000
_cell.angle_alpha   90.00
_cell.angle_beta   90.00
_cell.angle_gamma   90.00
#
_symmetry.space_group_name_H-M   'P 1'
#
loop_
_entity.id
_entity.type
_entity.pdbx_description
1 polymer ?
#
loop_
_entity_poly.entity_id
_entity_poly.type
_entity_poly.pdbx_seq_one_letter_code
_entity_poly.pdbx_strand_id
1 'polypeptide(L)'
;MQKKFPGSQDYRVKSTFVNNSFSKFLPYGRLQPRENALCPSCLSLERHRLMHLFLKNETTFYTNKPHVLHVAPEYCFIDRFEKYLGENYITADIESPLAKVKMDLHDIPFEENSFDVVFCNHVMEHVKDDVRCMQEIRRVLKPSGFALIQSP
;
A
#
# COMPACT_ATOMS: atom_id res chain seq x y z
N MET A 1 -11.45 20.36 -20.68
CA MET A 1 -12.72 20.26 -19.95
C MET A 1 -12.52 19.34 -18.76
N GLN A 2 -12.23 19.88 -17.57
CA GLN A 2 -11.99 19.09 -16.37
C GLN A 2 -13.35 18.70 -15.77
N LYS A 3 -13.65 17.41 -15.69
CA LYS A 3 -14.82 16.91 -14.96
C LYS A 3 -14.60 17.12 -13.46
N LYS A 4 -15.34 18.09 -12.87
CA LYS A 4 -15.45 18.22 -11.41
C LYS A 4 -16.20 17.00 -10.87
N PHE A 5 -15.60 16.31 -9.91
CA PHE A 5 -16.31 15.30 -9.14
C PHE A 5 -17.34 16.00 -8.24
N PRO A 6 -18.59 15.53 -8.15
CA PRO A 6 -19.59 16.09 -7.23
C PRO A 6 -19.12 15.79 -5.80
N GLY A 7 -18.96 16.83 -5.00
CA GLY A 7 -18.60 16.74 -3.58
C GLY A 7 -17.25 17.33 -3.19
N SER A 8 -16.49 17.95 -4.09
CA SER A 8 -15.28 18.67 -3.72
C SER A 8 -15.65 20.03 -3.10
N GLN A 9 -15.95 20.05 -1.80
CA GLN A 9 -15.73 21.25 -1.02
C GLN A 9 -14.22 21.49 -0.96
N ASP A 10 -13.85 22.76 -1.12
CA ASP A 10 -12.46 23.25 -1.06
C ASP A 10 -11.91 23.06 0.37
N TYR A 11 -11.44 21.84 0.68
CA TYR A 11 -10.78 21.58 1.94
C TYR A 11 -9.33 22.02 1.82
N ARG A 12 -9.09 23.30 2.09
CA ARG A 12 -7.77 23.76 2.50
C ARG A 12 -7.45 23.08 3.83
N VAL A 13 -6.79 21.95 3.80
CA VAL A 13 -6.14 21.39 4.99
C VAL A 13 -5.13 22.43 5.42
N LYS A 14 -5.51 23.24 6.45
CA LYS A 14 -4.56 24.19 7.04
C LYS A 14 -3.34 23.41 7.46
N SER A 15 -2.18 23.85 7.04
CA SER A 15 -0.84 23.31 7.27
C SER A 15 -0.48 23.00 8.73
N THR A 16 -1.35 23.30 9.67
CA THR A 16 -1.20 23.04 11.11
C THR A 16 -1.20 21.56 11.48
N PHE A 17 -1.77 20.67 10.67
CA PHE A 17 -1.76 19.23 10.96
C PHE A 17 -0.45 18.55 10.55
N VAL A 18 0.29 19.10 9.59
CA VAL A 18 1.56 18.53 9.12
C VAL A 18 2.74 18.96 10.00
N ASN A 19 2.61 20.09 10.71
CA ASN A 19 3.75 20.69 11.41
C ASN A 19 4.06 20.13 12.81
N ASN A 20 3.15 19.39 13.48
CA ASN A 20 3.38 19.06 14.89
C ASN A 20 3.59 17.58 15.23
N SER A 21 3.31 16.64 14.35
CA SER A 21 3.46 15.21 14.70
C SER A 21 4.48 14.46 13.86
N PHE A 22 4.75 14.87 12.63
CA PHE A 22 5.66 14.16 11.72
C PHE A 22 7.07 14.74 11.65
N SER A 23 7.29 16.01 12.00
CA SER A 23 8.61 16.64 11.93
C SER A 23 9.63 16.11 12.94
N LYS A 24 9.18 15.40 13.97
CA LYS A 24 10.05 14.78 14.99
C LYS A 24 10.62 13.42 14.57
N PHE A 25 10.12 12.81 13.50
CA PHE A 25 10.52 11.47 13.06
C PHE A 25 11.33 11.41 11.77
N LEU A 26 11.70 12.55 11.18
CA LEU A 26 12.46 12.58 9.94
C LEU A 26 13.87 13.12 10.16
N PRO A 27 14.90 12.24 10.24
CA PRO A 27 16.29 12.68 10.39
C PRO A 27 16.91 13.29 9.11
N TYR A 28 16.25 13.18 7.96
CA TYR A 28 16.79 13.65 6.68
C TYR A 28 15.77 14.43 5.84
N GLY A 29 16.06 15.71 5.64
CA GLY A 29 15.44 16.55 4.62
C GLY A 29 14.15 17.25 5.08
N ARG A 30 14.08 18.57 4.83
CA ARG A 30 12.83 19.33 4.95
C ARG A 30 11.88 18.83 3.87
N LEU A 31 10.88 18.03 4.27
CA LEU A 31 9.75 17.78 3.39
C LEU A 31 9.07 19.11 3.12
N GLN A 32 9.18 19.61 1.91
CA GLN A 32 8.36 20.74 1.47
C GLN A 32 6.90 20.31 1.56
N PRO A 33 6.03 21.06 2.25
CA PRO A 33 4.61 20.77 2.28
C PRO A 33 4.08 20.80 0.84
N ARG A 34 3.58 19.65 0.36
CA ARG A 34 2.96 19.56 -0.96
C ARG A 34 1.47 19.84 -0.80
N GLU A 35 1.02 20.92 -1.43
CA GLU A 35 -0.41 21.23 -1.46
C GLU A 35 -1.18 20.12 -2.19
N ASN A 36 -2.32 19.74 -1.64
CA ASN A 36 -3.24 18.75 -2.21
C ASN A 36 -2.65 17.33 -2.40
N ALA A 37 -1.55 16.99 -1.72
CA ALA A 37 -0.96 15.65 -1.80
C ALA A 37 -1.87 14.58 -1.19
N LEU A 38 -2.44 14.87 -0.01
CA LEU A 38 -3.34 13.97 0.72
C LEU A 38 -4.80 14.21 0.33
N CYS A 39 -5.50 13.16 -0.06
CA CYS A 39 -6.95 13.21 -0.28
C CYS A 39 -7.68 13.28 1.08
N PRO A 40 -8.49 14.30 1.37
CA PRO A 40 -9.17 14.42 2.65
C PRO A 40 -10.28 13.40 2.87
N SER A 41 -10.77 12.78 1.79
CA SER A 41 -11.85 11.78 1.85
C SER A 41 -11.34 10.37 2.14
N CYS A 42 -10.26 9.94 1.46
CA CYS A 42 -9.77 8.57 1.57
C CYS A 42 -8.33 8.45 2.08
N LEU A 43 -7.72 9.57 2.46
CA LEU A 43 -6.35 9.66 2.96
C LEU A 43 -5.28 9.10 1.99
N SER A 44 -5.60 9.01 0.69
CA SER A 44 -4.63 8.56 -0.32
C SER A 44 -3.66 9.67 -0.69
N LEU A 45 -2.41 9.31 -0.86
CA LEU A 45 -1.35 10.11 -1.47
C LEU A 45 -1.27 9.84 -2.98
N GLU A 46 -0.43 10.59 -3.69
CA GLU A 46 -0.24 10.43 -5.15
C GLU A 46 0.19 9.02 -5.52
N ARG A 47 1.11 8.41 -4.76
CA ARG A 47 1.58 7.04 -4.98
C ARG A 47 0.44 6.01 -4.92
N HIS A 48 -0.53 6.20 -4.00
CA HIS A 48 -1.69 5.31 -3.89
C HIS A 48 -2.62 5.46 -5.10
N ARG A 49 -2.78 6.67 -5.60
CA ARG A 49 -3.57 6.93 -6.82
C ARG A 49 -2.91 6.36 -8.06
N LEU A 50 -1.56 6.46 -8.15
CA LEU A 50 -0.78 5.85 -9.21
C LEU A 50 -0.93 4.31 -9.19
N MET A 51 -0.78 3.69 -8.01
CA MET A 51 -1.01 2.27 -7.84
C MET A 51 -2.42 1.85 -8.28
N HIS A 52 -3.45 2.61 -7.90
CA HIS A 52 -4.81 2.33 -8.35
C HIS A 52 -4.95 2.40 -9.88
N LEU A 53 -4.37 3.40 -10.51
CA LEU A 53 -4.39 3.54 -11.98
C LEU A 53 -3.66 2.39 -12.68
N PHE A 54 -2.50 2.00 -12.17
CA PHE A 54 -1.76 0.83 -12.66
C PHE A 54 -2.60 -0.45 -12.58
N LEU A 55 -3.16 -0.75 -11.41
CA LEU A 55 -4.01 -1.93 -11.20
C LEU A 55 -5.22 -1.95 -12.13
N LYS A 56 -5.80 -0.77 -12.41
CA LYS A 56 -6.98 -0.62 -13.25
C LYS A 56 -6.69 -0.76 -14.74
N ASN A 57 -5.58 -0.17 -15.21
CA ASN A 57 -5.34 0.00 -16.63
C ASN A 57 -4.38 -1.05 -17.20
N GLU A 58 -3.43 -1.52 -16.39
CA GLU A 58 -2.33 -2.38 -16.83
C GLU A 58 -2.45 -3.83 -16.33
N THR A 59 -3.47 -4.12 -15.52
CA THR A 59 -3.66 -5.47 -14.96
C THR A 59 -5.12 -5.92 -15.01
N THR A 60 -5.35 -7.20 -14.74
CA THR A 60 -6.69 -7.78 -14.58
C THR A 60 -7.17 -7.78 -13.12
N PHE A 61 -6.54 -6.99 -12.25
CA PHE A 61 -6.81 -6.96 -10.82
C PHE A 61 -8.30 -6.80 -10.50
N TYR A 62 -8.96 -5.84 -11.13
CA TYR A 62 -10.38 -5.52 -10.88
C TYR A 62 -11.37 -6.40 -11.66
N THR A 63 -10.91 -7.40 -12.40
CA THR A 63 -11.79 -8.34 -13.12
C THR A 63 -11.69 -9.76 -12.58
N ASN A 64 -10.53 -10.17 -12.06
CA ASN A 64 -10.24 -11.55 -11.71
C ASN A 64 -10.30 -11.86 -10.20
N LYS A 65 -10.51 -10.86 -9.34
CA LYS A 65 -10.49 -11.01 -7.87
C LYS A 65 -9.29 -11.85 -7.38
N PRO A 66 -8.07 -11.43 -7.61
CA PRO A 66 -6.86 -12.19 -7.27
C PRO A 66 -6.72 -12.44 -5.77
N HIS A 67 -5.95 -13.46 -5.39
CA HIS A 67 -5.46 -13.64 -4.04
C HIS A 67 -4.33 -12.66 -3.77
N VAL A 68 -4.50 -11.80 -2.77
CA VAL A 68 -3.61 -10.66 -2.49
C VAL A 68 -3.01 -10.77 -1.10
N LEU A 69 -1.69 -10.69 -1.00
CA LEU A 69 -0.99 -10.40 0.24
C LEU A 69 -0.58 -8.92 0.26
N HIS A 70 -1.04 -8.18 1.25
CA HIS A 70 -0.70 -6.77 1.44
C HIS A 70 0.17 -6.62 2.69
N VAL A 71 1.46 -6.47 2.48
CA VAL A 71 2.45 -6.25 3.54
C VAL A 71 2.44 -4.79 3.95
N ALA A 72 2.44 -4.51 5.25
CA ALA A 72 2.33 -3.17 5.83
C ALA A 72 1.14 -2.38 5.24
N PRO A 73 -0.11 -2.85 5.46
CA PRO A 73 -1.27 -2.37 4.73
C PRO A 73 -1.54 -0.89 4.97
N GLU A 74 -1.76 -0.18 3.87
CA GLU A 74 -2.06 1.24 3.88
C GLU A 74 -3.57 1.46 4.03
N TYR A 75 -3.93 2.29 5.01
CA TYR A 75 -5.33 2.54 5.41
C TYR A 75 -6.26 2.83 4.23
N CYS A 76 -5.81 3.61 3.25
CA CYS A 76 -6.64 4.02 2.11
C CYS A 76 -7.08 2.87 1.19
N PHE A 77 -6.46 1.69 1.29
CA PHE A 77 -6.79 0.51 0.48
C PHE A 77 -7.61 -0.53 1.23
N ILE A 78 -7.48 -0.64 2.55
CA ILE A 78 -8.02 -1.75 3.35
C ILE A 78 -9.50 -1.95 3.08
N ASP A 79 -10.35 -0.99 3.41
CA ASP A 79 -11.80 -1.12 3.26
C ASP A 79 -12.23 -1.44 1.83
N ARG A 80 -11.54 -0.86 0.85
CA ARG A 80 -11.87 -1.05 -0.57
C ARG A 80 -11.50 -2.44 -1.05
N PHE A 81 -10.32 -2.92 -0.66
CA PHE A 81 -9.86 -4.24 -1.07
C PHE A 81 -10.58 -5.35 -0.29
N GLU A 82 -10.88 -5.15 0.99
CA GLU A 82 -11.72 -6.09 1.75
C GLU A 82 -13.10 -6.24 1.12
N LYS A 83 -13.76 -5.14 0.80
CA LYS A 83 -15.07 -5.17 0.15
C LYS A 83 -15.03 -5.82 -1.24
N TYR A 84 -13.94 -5.62 -1.98
CA TYR A 84 -13.82 -6.13 -3.35
C TYR A 84 -13.38 -7.59 -3.40
N LEU A 85 -12.35 -7.95 -2.63
CA LEU A 85 -11.67 -9.26 -2.67
C LEU A 85 -12.22 -10.26 -1.64
N GLY A 86 -12.77 -9.78 -0.52
CA GLY A 86 -13.25 -10.62 0.56
C GLY A 86 -12.12 -11.46 1.17
N GLU A 87 -12.34 -12.77 1.23
CA GLU A 87 -11.37 -13.75 1.78
C GLU A 87 -10.05 -13.82 0.99
N ASN A 88 -10.03 -13.33 -0.25
CA ASN A 88 -8.83 -13.30 -1.08
C ASN A 88 -7.87 -12.17 -0.68
N TYR A 89 -8.22 -11.32 0.29
CA TYR A 89 -7.40 -10.21 0.74
C TYR A 89 -6.84 -10.45 2.13
N ILE A 90 -5.54 -10.68 2.19
CA ILE A 90 -4.80 -10.90 3.43
C ILE A 90 -3.87 -9.72 3.67
N THR A 91 -4.00 -9.10 4.83
CA THR A 91 -3.09 -8.04 5.30
C THR A 91 -2.13 -8.61 6.33
N ALA A 92 -0.85 -8.28 6.21
CA ALA A 92 0.18 -8.80 7.09
C ALA A 92 1.21 -7.73 7.47
N ASP A 93 1.67 -7.75 8.70
CA ASP A 93 2.69 -6.83 9.22
C ASP A 93 3.32 -7.41 10.49
N ILE A 94 4.50 -6.92 10.85
CA ILE A 94 5.19 -7.37 12.06
C ILE A 94 4.56 -6.79 13.34
N GLU A 95 4.02 -5.58 13.30
CA GLU A 95 3.52 -4.86 14.47
C GLU A 95 2.19 -4.12 14.24
N SER A 96 1.85 -3.77 13.00
CA SER A 96 0.69 -2.94 12.69
C SER A 96 -0.62 -3.58 13.15
N PRO A 97 -1.47 -2.84 13.88
CA PRO A 97 -2.81 -3.32 14.26
C PRO A 97 -3.78 -3.38 13.07
N LEU A 98 -3.41 -2.84 11.91
CA LEU A 98 -4.21 -2.90 10.68
C LEU A 98 -4.05 -4.23 9.95
N ALA A 99 -3.07 -5.03 10.33
CA ALA A 99 -2.81 -6.33 9.71
C ALA A 99 -3.60 -7.45 10.40
N LYS A 100 -4.18 -8.34 9.61
CA LYS A 100 -4.87 -9.55 10.09
C LYS A 100 -3.89 -10.64 10.54
N VAL A 101 -2.72 -10.67 9.92
CA VAL A 101 -1.69 -11.67 10.18
C VAL A 101 -0.42 -10.98 10.70
N LYS A 102 0.07 -11.43 11.84
CA LYS A 102 1.39 -11.01 12.32
C LYS A 102 2.46 -11.79 11.56
N MET A 103 3.35 -11.08 10.86
CA MET A 103 4.28 -11.69 9.90
C MET A 103 5.57 -10.90 9.81
N ASP A 104 6.70 -11.60 9.82
CA ASP A 104 8.00 -11.06 9.38
C ASP A 104 8.18 -11.35 7.88
N LEU A 105 8.59 -10.35 7.11
CA LEU A 105 8.81 -10.50 5.67
C LEU A 105 9.97 -11.44 5.32
N HIS A 106 10.88 -11.69 6.27
CA HIS A 106 11.98 -12.65 6.10
C HIS A 106 11.53 -14.12 6.17
N ASP A 107 10.31 -14.38 6.70
CA ASP A 107 9.73 -15.72 6.87
C ASP A 107 8.21 -15.64 6.72
N ILE A 108 7.74 -15.66 5.50
CA ILE A 108 6.32 -15.51 5.18
C ILE A 108 5.59 -16.83 5.47
N PRO A 109 4.62 -16.88 6.42
CA PRO A 109 3.98 -18.11 6.88
C PRO A 109 2.88 -18.61 5.94
N PHE A 110 3.12 -18.55 4.63
CA PHE A 110 2.24 -19.07 3.60
C PHE A 110 3.01 -20.01 2.68
N GLU A 111 2.28 -20.93 2.07
CA GLU A 111 2.85 -21.88 1.13
C GLU A 111 3.33 -21.20 -0.17
N GLU A 112 4.21 -21.85 -0.90
CA GLU A 112 4.62 -21.40 -2.23
C GLU A 112 3.41 -21.29 -3.18
N ASN A 113 3.49 -20.34 -4.11
CA ASN A 113 2.44 -20.12 -5.12
C ASN A 113 1.03 -19.85 -4.56
N SER A 114 0.93 -19.21 -3.38
CA SER A 114 -0.34 -18.90 -2.72
C SER A 114 -1.02 -17.65 -3.26
N PHE A 115 -0.25 -16.66 -3.73
CA PHE A 115 -0.79 -15.34 -4.08
C PHE A 115 -0.61 -15.00 -5.56
N ASP A 116 -1.62 -14.33 -6.11
CA ASP A 116 -1.56 -13.74 -7.45
C ASP A 116 -0.86 -12.38 -7.42
N VAL A 117 -1.00 -11.65 -6.29
CA VAL A 117 -0.44 -10.30 -6.13
C VAL A 117 0.13 -10.13 -4.72
N VAL A 118 1.31 -9.52 -4.63
CA VAL A 118 1.89 -9.06 -3.37
C VAL A 118 2.09 -7.56 -3.43
N PHE A 119 1.55 -6.83 -2.46
CA PHE A 119 1.86 -5.41 -2.23
C PHE A 119 2.84 -5.28 -1.08
N CYS A 120 3.95 -4.58 -1.32
CA CYS A 120 5.01 -4.34 -0.34
C CYS A 120 5.56 -2.92 -0.53
N ASN A 121 4.83 -1.94 0.00
CA ASN A 121 5.14 -0.53 -0.20
C ASN A 121 5.83 0.04 1.04
N HIS A 122 6.98 0.70 0.85
CA HIS A 122 7.76 1.34 1.92
C HIS A 122 8.13 0.40 3.08
N VAL A 123 8.50 -0.84 2.76
CA VAL A 123 8.96 -1.85 3.72
C VAL A 123 10.41 -2.23 3.47
N MET A 124 10.80 -2.35 2.18
CA MET A 124 12.12 -2.88 1.82
C MET A 124 13.28 -2.04 2.34
N GLU A 125 13.09 -0.75 2.56
CA GLU A 125 14.07 0.15 3.17
C GLU A 125 14.30 -0.07 4.67
N HIS A 126 13.44 -0.87 5.31
CA HIS A 126 13.49 -1.14 6.76
C HIS A 126 13.90 -2.58 7.11
N VAL A 127 14.01 -3.46 6.13
CA VAL A 127 14.39 -4.86 6.36
C VAL A 127 15.91 -5.01 6.48
N LYS A 128 16.34 -6.05 7.19
CA LYS A 128 17.77 -6.32 7.39
C LYS A 128 18.41 -7.07 6.22
N ASP A 129 17.65 -7.95 5.58
CA ASP A 129 18.06 -8.79 4.46
C ASP A 129 16.97 -8.71 3.37
N ASP A 130 17.15 -7.76 2.47
CA ASP A 130 16.25 -7.49 1.35
C ASP A 130 16.24 -8.64 0.34
N VAL A 131 17.38 -9.31 0.14
CA VAL A 131 17.48 -10.48 -0.73
C VAL A 131 16.61 -11.62 -0.21
N ARG A 132 16.67 -11.89 1.10
CA ARG A 132 15.82 -12.92 1.74
C ARG A 132 14.34 -12.55 1.62
N CYS A 133 13.98 -11.29 1.86
CA CYS A 133 12.59 -10.83 1.70
C CYS A 133 12.09 -10.99 0.25
N MET A 134 12.91 -10.65 -0.72
CA MET A 134 12.57 -10.84 -2.14
C MET A 134 12.41 -12.32 -2.52
N GLN A 135 13.22 -13.22 -1.94
CA GLN A 135 13.07 -14.66 -2.14
C GLN A 135 11.74 -15.16 -1.56
N GLU A 136 11.35 -14.71 -0.37
CA GLU A 136 10.08 -15.07 0.25
C GLU A 136 8.89 -14.53 -0.56
N ILE A 137 8.92 -13.26 -0.98
CA ILE A 137 7.91 -12.70 -1.88
C ILE A 137 7.79 -13.54 -3.15
N ARG A 138 8.93 -13.90 -3.77
CA ARG A 138 8.94 -14.72 -4.97
C ARG A 138 8.40 -16.13 -4.72
N ARG A 139 8.70 -16.73 -3.58
CA ARG A 139 8.22 -18.06 -3.21
C ARG A 139 6.71 -18.13 -3.10
N VAL A 140 6.11 -17.15 -2.42
CA VAL A 140 4.66 -17.14 -2.21
C VAL A 140 3.86 -16.67 -3.43
N LEU A 141 4.51 -16.01 -4.40
CA LEU A 141 3.87 -15.61 -5.65
C LEU A 141 3.69 -16.80 -6.60
N LYS A 142 2.50 -16.92 -7.18
CA LYS A 142 2.23 -17.84 -8.30
C LYS A 142 3.12 -17.50 -9.50
N PRO A 143 3.38 -18.45 -10.42
CA PRO A 143 4.22 -18.22 -11.60
C PRO A 143 3.76 -17.04 -12.47
N SER A 144 2.45 -16.78 -12.56
CA SER A 144 1.84 -15.67 -13.30
C SER A 144 1.55 -14.44 -12.42
N GLY A 145 1.88 -14.51 -11.13
CA GLY A 145 1.67 -13.43 -10.18
C GLY A 145 2.70 -12.31 -10.31
N PHE A 146 2.39 -11.17 -9.71
CA PHE A 146 3.29 -10.03 -9.66
C PHE A 146 3.36 -9.39 -8.27
N ALA A 147 4.48 -8.74 -7.97
CA ALA A 147 4.61 -7.88 -6.79
C ALA A 147 4.66 -6.40 -7.19
N LEU A 148 3.96 -5.56 -6.43
CA LEU A 148 4.12 -4.11 -6.43
C LEU A 148 4.97 -3.75 -5.21
N ILE A 149 6.17 -3.27 -5.48
CA ILE A 149 7.14 -2.88 -4.45
C ILE A 149 7.50 -1.43 -4.69
N GLN A 150 7.24 -0.58 -3.71
CA GLN A 150 7.61 0.83 -3.74
C GLN A 150 8.62 1.10 -2.63
N SER A 151 9.66 1.85 -2.97
CA SER A 151 10.66 2.37 -2.05
C SER A 151 10.92 3.84 -2.39
N PRO A 152 11.38 4.68 -1.46
CA PRO A 152 11.68 6.09 -1.69
C PRO A 152 12.70 6.31 -2.79
#